data_d5834302f6c51e9f6c7a7dd521b4fc18
#
_entry.id   d5834302f6c51e9f6c7a7dd521b4fc18
#
_cell.length_a   1.000
_cell.length_b   1.000
_cell.length_c   1.000
_cell.angle_alpha   90.00
_cell.angle_beta   90.00
_cell.angle_gamma   90.00
#
_symmetry.space_group_name_H-M   'P 1'
#
loop_
_entity.id
_entity.type
_entity.pdbx_description
1 polymer ?
#
loop_
_entity_poly.entity_id
_entity_poly.type
_entity_poly.pdbx_seq_one_letter_code
_entity_poly.pdbx_strand_id
1 'polypeptide(L)'
;MIVITLLVGILFWIGIDIWAGITSKWYKAVELNPNITSDDFSVLVPIYGNVKYLQNADYLRPYGDRVVLCTTSGESEEFYRDLEDIAIRYGFRIFRSNYVPRKVGRKRSTSGITRDTVVRDALLAAPLNSYIVCLDADTTAQEPLTHIIGALVANKADFASVTIVPQKKGPFIVQMQRHEYVVSMRARRIMPWLLSGALHIGKTDVMRQIMARHSLFFQGNDIESGIIGDALGYKAVHILAHVNTNAPDTLYSWWRQRIAWSG
;
A
#
# COMPACT_ATOMS: atom_id res chain seq x y z
N MET A 1 -32.74 17.33 -19.72
CA MET A 1 -31.68 16.34 -20.11
C MET A 1 -30.64 16.17 -19.04
N ILE A 2 -29.92 17.21 -18.60
CA ILE A 2 -28.84 17.13 -17.58
C ILE A 2 -29.28 16.45 -16.27
N VAL A 3 -30.43 16.79 -15.71
CA VAL A 3 -30.96 16.21 -14.45
C VAL A 3 -31.20 14.70 -14.59
N ILE A 4 -31.75 14.27 -15.74
CA ILE A 4 -32.00 12.84 -16.00
C ILE A 4 -30.67 12.08 -16.10
N THR A 5 -29.68 12.64 -16.78
CA THR A 5 -28.34 12.03 -16.91
C THR A 5 -27.67 11.89 -15.53
N LEU A 6 -27.77 12.92 -14.68
CA LEU A 6 -27.25 12.87 -13.32
C LEU A 6 -27.95 11.81 -12.46
N LEU A 7 -29.29 11.73 -12.53
CA LEU A 7 -30.06 10.73 -11.81
C LEU A 7 -29.71 9.30 -12.26
N VAL A 8 -29.60 9.06 -13.55
CA VAL A 8 -29.18 7.75 -14.10
C VAL A 8 -27.78 7.41 -13.64
N GLY A 9 -26.84 8.37 -13.64
CA GLY A 9 -25.50 8.17 -13.13
C GLY A 9 -25.49 7.79 -11.65
N ILE A 10 -26.26 8.51 -10.81
CA ILE A 10 -26.37 8.20 -9.36
C ILE A 10 -26.97 6.81 -9.14
N LEU A 11 -28.06 6.47 -9.83
CA LEU A 11 -28.70 5.15 -9.71
C LEU A 11 -27.78 4.02 -10.17
N PHE A 12 -26.99 4.24 -11.21
CA PHE A 12 -26.00 3.28 -11.68
C PHE A 12 -24.93 3.01 -10.61
N TRP A 13 -24.38 4.05 -9.98
CA TRP A 13 -23.39 3.89 -8.91
C TRP A 13 -23.98 3.22 -7.66
N ILE A 14 -25.20 3.58 -7.27
CA ILE A 14 -25.91 2.91 -6.17
C ILE A 14 -26.11 1.42 -6.52
N GLY A 15 -26.49 1.11 -7.75
CA GLY A 15 -26.65 -0.26 -8.23
C GLY A 15 -25.35 -1.07 -8.14
N ILE A 16 -24.22 -0.49 -8.55
CA ILE A 16 -22.89 -1.12 -8.41
C ILE A 16 -22.55 -1.36 -6.94
N ASP A 17 -22.80 -0.38 -6.05
CA ASP A 17 -22.50 -0.52 -4.62
C ASP A 17 -23.35 -1.64 -3.97
N ILE A 18 -24.65 -1.69 -4.28
CA ILE A 18 -25.53 -2.77 -3.82
C ILE A 18 -25.06 -4.12 -4.37
N TRP A 19 -24.78 -4.21 -5.66
CA TRP A 19 -24.28 -5.42 -6.28
C TRP A 19 -22.97 -5.89 -5.66
N ALA A 20 -22.00 -5.01 -5.47
CA ALA A 20 -20.75 -5.33 -4.81
C ALA A 20 -20.95 -5.74 -3.35
N GLY A 21 -21.91 -5.10 -2.64
CA GLY A 21 -22.28 -5.46 -1.28
C GLY A 21 -22.87 -6.86 -1.14
N ILE A 22 -23.66 -7.29 -2.13
CA ILE A 22 -24.26 -8.64 -2.17
C ILE A 22 -23.21 -9.67 -2.61
N THR A 23 -22.55 -9.44 -3.73
CA THR A 23 -21.63 -10.41 -4.34
C THR A 23 -20.39 -10.62 -3.49
N SER A 24 -19.87 -9.58 -2.83
CA SER A 24 -18.69 -9.71 -1.97
C SER A 24 -18.85 -10.70 -0.81
N LYS A 25 -20.10 -10.98 -0.41
CA LYS A 25 -20.40 -11.99 0.62
C LYS A 25 -20.17 -13.42 0.15
N TRP A 26 -20.20 -13.66 -1.15
CA TRP A 26 -19.98 -14.99 -1.75
C TRP A 26 -18.48 -15.32 -1.86
N TYR A 27 -17.61 -14.32 -1.79
CA TYR A 27 -16.18 -14.49 -1.87
C TYR A 27 -15.57 -14.58 -0.47
N LYS A 28 -14.86 -15.68 -0.23
CA LYS A 28 -14.22 -15.91 1.07
C LYS A 28 -12.98 -15.04 1.19
N ALA A 29 -13.01 -14.10 2.12
CA ALA A 29 -11.79 -13.48 2.59
C ALA A 29 -11.11 -14.38 3.63
N VAL A 30 -9.80 -14.25 3.77
CA VAL A 30 -9.00 -14.99 4.74
C VAL A 30 -9.10 -14.31 6.10
N GLU A 31 -9.60 -15.02 7.09
CA GLU A 31 -9.59 -14.58 8.48
C GLU A 31 -8.22 -14.82 9.13
N LEU A 32 -7.85 -13.95 10.06
CA LEU A 32 -6.64 -14.13 10.83
C LEU A 32 -6.85 -15.19 11.92
N ASN A 33 -5.89 -16.11 12.01
CA ASN A 33 -5.83 -17.05 13.11
C ASN A 33 -4.69 -16.60 14.06
N PRO A 34 -5.00 -16.24 15.33
CA PRO A 34 -3.99 -15.75 16.27
C PRO A 34 -2.90 -16.79 16.62
N ASN A 35 -3.17 -18.07 16.35
CA ASN A 35 -2.21 -19.15 16.60
C ASN A 35 -1.26 -19.41 15.42
N ILE A 36 -1.45 -18.70 14.30
CA ILE A 36 -0.62 -18.87 13.09
C ILE A 36 0.15 -17.60 12.84
N THR A 37 1.46 -17.67 13.01
CA THR A 37 2.39 -16.55 12.81
C THR A 37 3.54 -16.94 11.91
N SER A 38 4.17 -15.96 11.29
CA SER A 38 5.44 -16.13 10.59
C SER A 38 6.31 -14.89 10.81
N ASP A 39 7.57 -15.12 11.13
CA ASP A 39 8.59 -14.09 11.33
C ASP A 39 9.52 -13.93 10.11
N ASP A 40 9.36 -14.76 9.09
CA ASP A 40 10.20 -14.78 7.89
C ASP A 40 9.72 -13.75 6.85
N PHE A 41 9.79 -12.47 7.22
CA PHE A 41 9.42 -11.38 6.33
C PHE A 41 10.29 -10.14 6.51
N SER A 42 10.37 -9.32 5.47
CA SER A 42 10.93 -7.96 5.50
C SER A 42 9.83 -6.93 5.24
N VAL A 43 9.95 -5.74 5.86
CA VAL A 43 9.02 -4.62 5.68
C VAL A 43 9.71 -3.55 4.87
N LEU A 44 9.19 -3.23 3.69
CA LEU A 44 9.70 -2.17 2.83
C LEU A 44 8.89 -0.90 3.05
N VAL A 45 9.55 0.15 3.49
CA VAL A 45 8.92 1.45 3.79
C VAL A 45 9.59 2.53 2.93
N PRO A 46 8.90 3.04 1.90
CA PRO A 46 9.43 4.13 1.08
C PRO A 46 9.43 5.44 1.88
N ILE A 47 10.58 6.12 1.92
CA ILE A 47 10.76 7.41 2.59
C ILE A 47 11.66 8.32 1.77
N TYR A 48 11.19 9.50 1.42
CA TYR A 48 11.92 10.51 0.63
C TYR A 48 11.36 11.91 0.86
N GLY A 49 12.13 12.91 0.51
CA GLY A 49 11.76 14.33 0.61
C GLY A 49 11.81 14.89 2.03
N ASN A 50 11.20 14.24 3.01
CA ASN A 50 11.25 14.66 4.41
C ASN A 50 11.09 13.47 5.36
N VAL A 51 12.02 13.32 6.29
CA VAL A 51 12.01 12.23 7.29
C VAL A 51 10.79 12.28 8.21
N LYS A 52 10.18 13.45 8.42
CA LYS A 52 8.94 13.61 9.21
C LYS A 52 7.73 12.86 8.63
N TYR A 53 7.82 12.41 7.38
CA TYR A 53 6.77 11.55 6.79
C TYR A 53 6.79 10.14 7.37
N LEU A 54 7.88 9.70 8.01
CA LEU A 54 7.94 8.42 8.72
C LEU A 54 7.19 8.52 10.07
N GLN A 55 5.87 8.37 10.01
CA GLN A 55 4.99 8.52 11.17
C GLN A 55 4.76 7.21 11.93
N ASN A 56 5.13 6.09 11.34
CA ASN A 56 4.92 4.76 11.89
C ASN A 56 6.18 4.10 12.47
N ALA A 57 7.24 4.85 12.74
CA ALA A 57 8.50 4.29 13.26
C ALA A 57 8.31 3.53 14.58
N ASP A 58 7.52 4.07 15.52
CA ASP A 58 7.22 3.42 16.78
C ASP A 58 6.41 2.12 16.60
N TYR A 59 5.46 2.10 15.67
CA TYR A 59 4.72 0.90 15.29
C TYR A 59 5.64 -0.18 14.72
N LEU A 60 6.64 0.22 13.94
CA LEU A 60 7.58 -0.69 13.29
C LEU A 60 8.71 -1.18 14.22
N ARG A 61 8.89 -0.55 15.37
CA ARG A 61 9.96 -0.86 16.34
C ARG A 61 10.11 -2.37 16.67
N PRO A 62 9.01 -3.14 16.88
CA PRO A 62 9.12 -4.57 17.19
C PRO A 62 9.74 -5.41 16.07
N TYR A 63 9.82 -4.88 14.86
CA TYR A 63 10.31 -5.62 13.68
C TYR A 63 11.81 -5.37 13.41
N GLY A 64 12.43 -4.36 14.03
CA GLY A 64 13.86 -4.12 14.02
C GLY A 64 14.50 -4.19 12.64
N ASP A 65 15.51 -5.03 12.47
CA ASP A 65 16.28 -5.22 11.24
C ASP A 65 15.49 -5.81 10.06
N ARG A 66 14.27 -6.29 10.30
CA ARG A 66 13.35 -6.68 9.23
C ARG A 66 12.80 -5.47 8.45
N VAL A 67 12.84 -4.28 9.04
CA VAL A 67 12.39 -3.03 8.40
C VAL A 67 13.52 -2.48 7.53
N VAL A 68 13.18 -2.21 6.27
CA VAL A 68 14.06 -1.59 5.28
C VAL A 68 13.46 -0.26 4.84
N LEU A 69 14.07 0.84 5.25
CA LEU A 69 13.71 2.18 4.80
C LEU A 69 14.26 2.39 3.39
N CYS A 70 13.36 2.45 2.40
CA CYS A 70 13.73 2.56 0.98
C CYS A 70 13.75 4.03 0.57
N THR A 71 14.92 4.55 0.20
CA THR A 71 15.07 5.97 -0.16
C THR A 71 15.81 6.17 -1.47
N THR A 72 15.79 7.42 -1.98
CA THR A 72 16.47 7.82 -3.22
C THR A 72 17.92 8.23 -2.94
N SER A 73 18.74 8.42 -3.97
CA SER A 73 20.07 9.03 -3.85
C SER A 73 20.08 10.55 -4.10
N GLY A 74 18.92 11.16 -4.28
CA GLY A 74 18.79 12.60 -4.55
C GLY A 74 18.37 13.47 -3.37
N GLU A 75 18.43 12.95 -2.14
CA GLU A 75 18.06 13.70 -0.94
C GLU A 75 19.20 14.56 -0.40
N SER A 76 18.92 15.46 0.56
CA SER A 76 19.92 16.29 1.21
C SER A 76 20.73 15.48 2.24
N GLU A 77 21.94 15.94 2.55
CA GLU A 77 22.77 15.36 3.62
C GLU A 77 22.09 15.41 4.99
N GLU A 78 21.31 16.45 5.27
CA GLU A 78 20.49 16.55 6.48
C GLU A 78 19.45 15.42 6.54
N PHE A 79 18.74 15.18 5.43
CA PHE A 79 17.78 14.08 5.33
C PHE A 79 18.42 12.72 5.63
N TYR A 80 19.60 12.44 5.05
CA TYR A 80 20.27 11.16 5.30
C TYR A 80 20.72 10.99 6.73
N ARG A 81 21.26 12.03 7.34
CA ARG A 81 21.66 12.04 8.75
C ARG A 81 20.48 11.75 9.66
N ASP A 82 19.36 12.47 9.47
CA ASP A 82 18.14 12.26 10.26
C ASP A 82 17.57 10.84 10.06
N LEU A 83 17.64 10.31 8.83
CA LEU A 83 17.19 8.96 8.52
C LEU A 83 18.09 7.89 9.17
N GLU A 84 19.40 8.09 9.17
CA GLU A 84 20.38 7.23 9.82
C GLU A 84 20.18 7.22 11.35
N ASP A 85 19.94 8.38 11.95
CA ASP A 85 19.64 8.48 13.40
C ASP A 85 18.39 7.70 13.77
N ILE A 86 17.35 7.75 12.95
CA ILE A 86 16.14 6.94 13.15
C ILE A 86 16.46 5.45 12.96
N ALA A 87 17.16 5.09 11.90
CA ALA A 87 17.50 3.71 11.62
C ALA A 87 18.31 3.08 12.75
N ILE A 88 19.31 3.79 13.30
CA ILE A 88 20.10 3.35 14.46
C ILE A 88 19.20 3.19 15.70
N ARG A 89 18.36 4.19 15.99
CA ARG A 89 17.47 4.19 17.17
C ARG A 89 16.51 3.01 17.22
N TYR A 90 15.97 2.62 16.06
CA TYR A 90 14.96 1.55 15.97
C TYR A 90 15.52 0.21 15.47
N GLY A 91 16.79 0.16 15.09
CA GLY A 91 17.43 -1.03 14.53
C GLY A 91 16.98 -1.34 13.10
N PHE A 92 16.57 -0.32 12.32
CA PHE A 92 16.14 -0.48 10.94
C PHE A 92 17.31 -0.51 9.97
N ARG A 93 17.10 -1.11 8.81
CA ARG A 93 18.05 -1.05 7.68
C ARG A 93 17.66 0.08 6.73
N ILE A 94 18.64 0.62 6.02
CA ILE A 94 18.40 1.60 4.94
C ILE A 94 18.82 0.97 3.63
N PHE A 95 17.97 1.09 2.62
CA PHE A 95 18.28 0.81 1.23
C PHE A 95 18.20 2.11 0.43
N ARG A 96 19.33 2.52 -0.17
CA ARG A 96 19.43 3.72 -1.00
C ARG A 96 19.43 3.29 -2.46
N SER A 97 18.34 3.58 -3.18
CA SER A 97 18.24 3.42 -4.62
C SER A 97 19.13 4.43 -5.34
N ASN A 98 19.70 4.04 -6.47
CA ASN A 98 20.44 4.95 -7.36
C ASN A 98 19.51 5.94 -8.10
N TYR A 99 18.21 5.83 -7.92
CA TYR A 99 17.23 6.71 -8.53
C TYR A 99 17.30 8.12 -7.95
N VAL A 100 17.36 9.09 -8.86
CA VAL A 100 17.27 10.53 -8.53
C VAL A 100 15.96 11.06 -9.09
N PRO A 101 15.02 11.52 -8.24
CA PRO A 101 13.75 12.06 -8.70
C PRO A 101 13.93 13.26 -9.61
N ARG A 102 13.36 13.23 -10.81
CA ARG A 102 13.37 14.38 -11.71
C ARG A 102 12.30 15.37 -11.30
N LYS A 103 12.67 16.64 -11.14
CA LYS A 103 11.70 17.74 -11.01
C LYS A 103 11.06 17.97 -12.36
N VAL A 104 9.84 17.47 -12.56
CA VAL A 104 9.05 17.73 -13.77
C VAL A 104 8.23 19.00 -13.53
N GLY A 105 8.79 20.15 -13.91
CA GLY A 105 8.17 21.48 -13.77
C GLY A 105 8.01 21.95 -12.31
N ARG A 106 7.44 23.13 -12.12
CA ARG A 106 7.26 23.74 -10.77
C ARG A 106 6.16 23.05 -9.92
N LYS A 107 5.35 22.14 -10.44
CA LYS A 107 4.10 21.71 -9.78
C LYS A 107 3.70 20.24 -9.95
N ARG A 108 4.44 19.40 -10.68
CA ARG A 108 4.08 17.98 -10.79
C ARG A 108 4.86 17.15 -9.78
N SER A 109 4.12 16.52 -8.87
CA SER A 109 4.66 15.52 -7.96
C SER A 109 5.00 14.25 -8.75
N THR A 110 6.24 13.82 -8.67
CA THR A 110 6.68 12.48 -9.13
C THR A 110 6.63 11.47 -7.97
N SER A 111 5.86 11.75 -6.94
CA SER A 111 5.87 11.00 -5.68
C SER A 111 5.53 9.52 -5.85
N GLY A 112 4.51 9.18 -6.63
CA GLY A 112 4.14 7.79 -6.89
C GLY A 112 5.25 7.01 -7.57
N ILE A 113 5.79 7.54 -8.68
CA ILE A 113 6.90 6.92 -9.43
C ILE A 113 8.14 6.77 -8.53
N THR A 114 8.47 7.77 -7.72
CA THR A 114 9.59 7.71 -6.79
C THR A 114 9.42 6.60 -5.77
N ARG A 115 8.24 6.53 -5.12
CA ARG A 115 7.87 5.52 -4.16
C ARG A 115 8.10 4.11 -4.74
N ASP A 116 7.53 3.85 -5.90
CA ASP A 116 7.54 2.52 -6.48
C ASP A 116 8.90 2.14 -7.06
N THR A 117 9.65 3.14 -7.55
CA THR A 117 11.03 2.90 -8.00
C THR A 117 11.92 2.47 -6.83
N VAL A 118 11.87 3.16 -5.69
CA VAL A 118 12.73 2.79 -4.54
C VAL A 118 12.32 1.45 -3.94
N VAL A 119 11.02 1.10 -3.93
CA VAL A 119 10.54 -0.20 -3.48
C VAL A 119 10.98 -1.30 -4.46
N ARG A 120 10.82 -1.09 -5.77
CA ARG A 120 11.30 -2.03 -6.80
C ARG A 120 12.79 -2.29 -6.69
N ASP A 121 13.59 -1.23 -6.58
CA ASP A 121 15.04 -1.37 -6.51
C ASP A 121 15.45 -2.12 -5.22
N ALA A 122 14.78 -1.85 -4.09
CA ALA A 122 14.98 -2.60 -2.86
C ALA A 122 14.58 -4.09 -3.03
N LEU A 123 13.45 -4.39 -3.65
CA LEU A 123 13.03 -5.76 -3.95
C LEU A 123 14.04 -6.52 -4.79
N LEU A 124 14.62 -5.86 -5.80
CA LEU A 124 15.54 -6.51 -6.74
C LEU A 124 16.95 -6.67 -6.17
N ALA A 125 17.41 -5.78 -5.30
CA ALA A 125 18.81 -5.69 -4.90
C ALA A 125 19.07 -5.93 -3.39
N ALA A 126 18.10 -5.67 -2.51
CA ALA A 126 18.32 -5.83 -1.08
C ALA A 126 18.25 -7.30 -0.63
N PRO A 127 18.99 -7.69 0.42
CA PRO A 127 18.80 -8.98 1.08
C PRO A 127 17.47 -8.92 1.87
N LEU A 128 16.49 -9.74 1.45
CA LEU A 128 15.14 -9.79 2.00
C LEU A 128 14.80 -11.23 2.42
N ASN A 129 13.91 -11.34 3.40
CA ASN A 129 13.32 -12.60 3.84
C ASN A 129 12.38 -13.19 2.76
N SER A 130 11.83 -14.40 3.01
CA SER A 130 10.98 -15.11 2.04
C SER A 130 9.69 -14.38 1.69
N TYR A 131 9.20 -13.51 2.59
CA TYR A 131 8.00 -12.69 2.38
C TYR A 131 8.32 -11.20 2.54
N ILE A 132 7.51 -10.38 1.90
CA ILE A 132 7.61 -8.92 2.05
C ILE A 132 6.27 -8.32 2.44
N VAL A 133 6.37 -7.23 3.19
CA VAL A 133 5.30 -6.28 3.48
C VAL A 133 5.72 -4.95 2.87
N CYS A 134 5.00 -4.46 1.87
CA CYS A 134 5.13 -3.08 1.40
C CYS A 134 4.18 -2.22 2.21
N LEU A 135 4.68 -1.21 2.90
CA LEU A 135 3.93 -0.39 3.85
C LEU A 135 4.26 1.09 3.65
N ASP A 136 3.25 1.94 3.50
CA ASP A 136 3.46 3.38 3.47
C ASP A 136 3.93 3.92 4.84
N ALA A 137 4.73 4.98 4.82
CA ALA A 137 5.40 5.55 6.00
C ALA A 137 4.46 6.16 7.06
N ASP A 138 3.17 6.33 6.74
CA ASP A 138 2.12 6.85 7.62
C ASP A 138 1.05 5.80 7.98
N THR A 139 1.28 4.55 7.61
CA THR A 139 0.31 3.45 7.71
C THR A 139 0.68 2.49 8.84
N THR A 140 -0.33 1.99 9.54
CA THR A 140 -0.19 0.99 10.61
C THR A 140 -1.24 -0.09 10.49
N ALA A 141 -0.94 -1.33 10.85
CA ALA A 141 -1.95 -2.38 10.98
C ALA A 141 -2.42 -2.49 12.44
N GLN A 142 -3.69 -2.87 12.64
CA GLN A 142 -4.23 -3.13 13.97
C GLN A 142 -3.73 -4.47 14.50
N GLU A 143 -3.58 -5.44 13.61
CA GLU A 143 -3.05 -6.76 13.91
C GLU A 143 -1.53 -6.82 13.65
N PRO A 144 -0.78 -7.63 14.40
CA PRO A 144 0.64 -7.81 14.16
C PRO A 144 0.94 -8.31 12.73
N LEU A 145 1.99 -7.79 12.10
CA LEU A 145 2.39 -8.21 10.76
C LEU A 145 2.73 -9.71 10.69
N THR A 146 3.22 -10.28 11.80
CA THR A 146 3.48 -11.72 11.93
C THR A 146 2.23 -12.58 11.69
N HIS A 147 1.05 -12.14 12.18
CA HIS A 147 -0.22 -12.83 11.95
C HIS A 147 -0.70 -12.65 10.51
N ILE A 148 -0.51 -11.46 9.92
CA ILE A 148 -0.89 -11.18 8.53
C ILE A 148 -0.07 -12.05 7.57
N ILE A 149 1.23 -12.16 7.79
CA ILE A 149 2.10 -13.07 7.01
C ILE A 149 1.75 -14.53 7.29
N GLY A 150 1.49 -14.89 8.55
CA GLY A 150 1.02 -16.25 8.91
C GLY A 150 -0.23 -16.66 8.14
N ALA A 151 -1.19 -15.75 7.95
CA ALA A 151 -2.39 -16.00 7.17
C ALA A 151 -2.08 -16.21 5.68
N LEU A 152 -1.15 -15.45 5.09
CA LEU A 152 -0.69 -15.65 3.71
C LEU A 152 -0.09 -17.06 3.53
N VAL A 153 0.82 -17.44 4.44
CA VAL A 153 1.52 -18.73 4.44
C VAL A 153 0.53 -19.89 4.56
N ALA A 154 -0.37 -19.84 5.56
CA ALA A 154 -1.35 -20.88 5.82
C ALA A 154 -2.30 -21.14 4.63
N ASN A 155 -2.61 -20.08 3.88
CA ASN A 155 -3.48 -20.19 2.69
C ASN A 155 -2.71 -20.53 1.41
N LYS A 156 -1.40 -20.74 1.49
CA LYS A 156 -0.54 -21.02 0.34
C LYS A 156 -0.77 -20.02 -0.80
N ALA A 157 -0.94 -18.75 -0.42
CA ALA A 157 -1.13 -17.67 -1.36
C ALA A 157 0.23 -17.05 -1.75
N ASP A 158 0.29 -16.42 -2.91
CA ASP A 158 1.51 -15.82 -3.43
C ASP A 158 1.60 -14.36 -3.06
N PHE A 159 0.46 -13.67 -3.04
CA PHE A 159 0.36 -12.27 -2.57
C PHE A 159 -1.06 -11.99 -2.04
N ALA A 160 -1.21 -10.90 -1.32
CA ALA A 160 -2.50 -10.53 -0.74
C ALA A 160 -2.72 -9.02 -0.64
N SER A 161 -4.00 -8.65 -0.80
CA SER A 161 -4.54 -7.38 -0.34
C SER A 161 -5.06 -7.49 1.10
N VAL A 162 -5.19 -6.36 1.78
CA VAL A 162 -5.71 -6.26 3.16
C VAL A 162 -6.85 -5.24 3.24
N THR A 163 -7.57 -5.22 4.36
CA THR A 163 -8.64 -4.26 4.59
C THR A 163 -8.09 -2.90 5.02
N ILE A 164 -8.19 -1.90 4.16
CA ILE A 164 -7.75 -0.53 4.47
C ILE A 164 -8.89 0.23 5.13
N VAL A 165 -8.61 0.86 6.27
CA VAL A 165 -9.57 1.65 7.05
C VAL A 165 -8.99 3.05 7.24
N PRO A 166 -9.62 4.11 6.70
CA PRO A 166 -9.20 5.47 7.01
C PRO A 166 -9.53 5.81 8.46
N GLN A 167 -8.77 6.73 9.05
CA GLN A 167 -8.95 7.15 10.45
C GLN A 167 -10.40 7.52 10.78
N LYS A 168 -10.86 7.09 11.96
CA LYS A 168 -12.30 7.02 12.31
C LYS A 168 -13.00 8.35 12.54
N LYS A 169 -12.29 9.45 12.80
CA LYS A 169 -12.88 10.76 13.14
C LYS A 169 -12.33 11.84 12.22
N GLY A 170 -13.23 12.58 11.60
CA GLY A 170 -12.85 13.69 10.73
C GLY A 170 -14.05 14.41 10.16
N PRO A 171 -13.85 15.52 9.46
CA PRO A 171 -14.89 16.28 8.79
C PRO A 171 -15.63 15.44 7.74
N PHE A 172 -16.72 16.01 7.18
CA PHE A 172 -17.58 15.33 6.20
C PHE A 172 -16.79 14.68 5.04
N ILE A 173 -15.75 15.34 4.56
CA ILE A 173 -14.89 14.79 3.47
C ILE A 173 -14.20 13.48 3.88
N VAL A 174 -13.82 13.32 5.14
CA VAL A 174 -13.25 12.06 5.66
C VAL A 174 -14.32 10.96 5.72
N GLN A 175 -15.57 11.30 6.07
CA GLN A 175 -16.66 10.33 6.09
C GLN A 175 -17.00 9.83 4.67
N MET A 176 -16.99 10.72 3.68
CA MET A 176 -17.14 10.32 2.27
C MET A 176 -16.04 9.34 1.83
N GLN A 177 -14.80 9.63 2.17
CA GLN A 177 -13.68 8.72 1.86
C GLN A 177 -13.84 7.37 2.56
N ARG A 178 -14.34 7.34 3.79
CA ARG A 178 -14.64 6.05 4.46
C ARG A 178 -15.59 5.19 3.64
N HIS A 179 -16.62 5.79 3.06
CA HIS A 179 -17.55 5.06 2.18
C HIS A 179 -16.84 4.55 0.93
N GLU A 180 -16.02 5.36 0.26
CA GLU A 180 -15.19 4.93 -0.88
C GLU A 180 -14.31 3.72 -0.51
N TYR A 181 -13.67 3.76 0.66
CA TYR A 181 -12.84 2.64 1.12
C TYR A 181 -13.67 1.38 1.38
N VAL A 182 -14.86 1.48 1.98
CA VAL A 182 -15.74 0.33 2.17
C VAL A 182 -16.10 -0.32 0.83
N VAL A 183 -16.47 0.46 -0.19
CA VAL A 183 -16.77 -0.05 -1.54
C VAL A 183 -15.52 -0.69 -2.15
N SER A 184 -14.37 -0.03 -2.05
CA SER A 184 -13.10 -0.55 -2.54
C SER A 184 -12.70 -1.88 -1.86
N MET A 185 -12.96 -2.03 -0.55
CA MET A 185 -12.69 -3.29 0.15
C MET A 185 -13.63 -4.42 -0.28
N ARG A 186 -14.89 -4.11 -0.63
CA ARG A 186 -15.80 -5.09 -1.24
C ARG A 186 -15.28 -5.58 -2.58
N ALA A 187 -14.80 -4.66 -3.42
CA ALA A 187 -14.17 -5.00 -4.70
C ALA A 187 -12.95 -5.92 -4.51
N ARG A 188 -12.11 -5.66 -3.49
CA ARG A 188 -10.92 -6.48 -3.19
C ARG A 188 -11.27 -7.89 -2.70
N ARG A 189 -12.43 -8.11 -2.11
CA ARG A 189 -12.89 -9.47 -1.82
C ARG A 189 -13.20 -10.26 -3.09
N ILE A 190 -13.78 -9.61 -4.09
CA ILE A 190 -14.12 -10.21 -5.38
C ILE A 190 -12.88 -10.37 -6.25
N MET A 191 -12.01 -9.36 -6.23
CA MET A 191 -10.76 -9.27 -7.00
C MET A 191 -9.58 -9.07 -6.04
N PRO A 192 -9.12 -10.14 -5.35
CA PRO A 192 -8.08 -10.01 -4.32
C PRO A 192 -6.72 -9.54 -4.84
N TRP A 193 -6.52 -9.61 -6.15
CA TRP A 193 -5.34 -9.05 -6.82
C TRP A 193 -5.34 -7.51 -6.86
N LEU A 194 -6.45 -6.82 -6.57
CA LEU A 194 -6.45 -5.37 -6.40
C LEU A 194 -5.66 -4.99 -5.15
N LEU A 195 -4.37 -4.79 -5.29
CA LEU A 195 -3.50 -4.38 -4.19
C LEU A 195 -3.77 -2.95 -3.74
N SER A 196 -3.24 -2.58 -2.59
CA SER A 196 -3.28 -1.21 -2.07
C SER A 196 -1.87 -0.73 -1.75
N GLY A 197 -1.58 0.51 -2.13
CA GLY A 197 -0.34 1.16 -1.79
C GLY A 197 -0.11 1.28 -0.29
N ALA A 198 -1.17 1.48 0.49
CA ALA A 198 -1.05 1.62 1.94
C ALA A 198 -0.40 0.39 2.61
N LEU A 199 -0.86 -0.80 2.25
CA LEU A 199 -0.23 -2.07 2.62
C LEU A 199 -0.60 -3.18 1.63
N HIS A 200 0.39 -3.93 1.20
CA HIS A 200 0.22 -5.22 0.55
C HIS A 200 1.38 -6.14 0.91
N ILE A 201 1.16 -7.44 0.77
CA ILE A 201 2.11 -8.46 1.15
C ILE A 201 2.26 -9.51 0.04
N GLY A 202 3.40 -10.19 -0.01
CA GLY A 202 3.61 -11.27 -0.95
C GLY A 202 4.90 -12.06 -0.70
N LYS A 203 5.04 -13.18 -1.41
CA LYS A 203 6.31 -13.89 -1.48
C LYS A 203 7.33 -13.00 -2.18
N THR A 204 8.52 -12.92 -1.63
CA THR A 204 9.59 -12.05 -2.16
C THR A 204 9.90 -12.36 -3.63
N ASP A 205 9.99 -13.64 -3.99
CA ASP A 205 10.30 -14.06 -5.37
C ASP A 205 9.18 -13.68 -6.35
N VAL A 206 7.92 -13.83 -5.93
CA VAL A 206 6.77 -13.44 -6.73
C VAL A 206 6.75 -11.93 -6.95
N MET A 207 6.94 -11.16 -5.89
CA MET A 207 6.95 -9.70 -5.97
C MET A 207 8.14 -9.18 -6.79
N ARG A 208 9.30 -9.84 -6.75
CA ARG A 208 10.43 -9.57 -7.65
C ARG A 208 10.04 -9.76 -9.11
N GLN A 209 9.36 -10.86 -9.44
CA GLN A 209 8.93 -11.13 -10.81
C GLN A 209 7.88 -10.12 -11.30
N ILE A 210 6.96 -9.73 -10.44
CA ILE A 210 5.97 -8.69 -10.71
C ILE A 210 6.68 -7.36 -10.97
N MET A 211 7.53 -6.91 -10.05
CA MET A 211 8.19 -5.60 -10.13
C MET A 211 9.24 -5.53 -11.24
N ALA A 212 9.82 -6.64 -11.67
CA ALA A 212 10.69 -6.70 -12.86
C ALA A 212 9.94 -6.40 -14.18
N ARG A 213 8.61 -6.58 -14.19
CA ARG A 213 7.73 -6.32 -15.36
C ARG A 213 6.94 -5.02 -15.24
N HIS A 214 7.04 -4.37 -14.08
CA HIS A 214 6.27 -3.18 -13.78
C HIS A 214 6.72 -2.00 -14.63
N SER A 215 5.76 -1.27 -15.23
CA SER A 215 6.07 -0.16 -16.14
C SER A 215 6.64 1.07 -15.44
N LEU A 216 6.28 1.30 -14.18
CA LEU A 216 6.53 2.53 -13.40
C LEU A 216 6.00 3.80 -14.09
N PHE A 217 5.05 3.65 -15.00
CA PHE A 217 4.56 4.74 -15.82
C PHE A 217 3.43 5.52 -15.16
N PHE A 218 2.54 4.82 -14.41
CA PHE A 218 1.37 5.42 -13.76
C PHE A 218 1.58 5.62 -12.26
N GLN A 219 0.85 6.58 -11.69
CA GLN A 219 0.63 6.63 -10.25
C GLN A 219 -0.53 5.68 -9.92
N GLY A 220 -0.31 4.64 -9.17
CA GLY A 220 -1.29 3.57 -8.92
C GLY A 220 -0.70 2.20 -9.21
N ASN A 221 0.57 2.10 -9.01
CA ASN A 221 1.43 0.96 -9.29
C ASN A 221 1.06 -0.29 -8.47
N ASP A 222 0.37 -0.13 -7.36
CA ASP A 222 -0.23 -1.22 -6.59
C ASP A 222 -1.24 -2.00 -7.43
N ILE A 223 -2.10 -1.32 -8.20
CA ILE A 223 -3.05 -1.96 -9.11
C ILE A 223 -2.32 -2.65 -10.26
N GLU A 224 -1.33 -2.01 -10.87
CA GLU A 224 -0.52 -2.62 -11.95
C GLU A 224 0.20 -3.88 -11.44
N SER A 225 0.79 -3.83 -10.24
CA SER A 225 1.41 -4.99 -9.60
C SER A 225 0.43 -6.15 -9.44
N GLY A 226 -0.79 -5.86 -9.01
CA GLY A 226 -1.84 -6.87 -8.89
C GLY A 226 -2.27 -7.47 -10.22
N ILE A 227 -2.46 -6.65 -11.27
CA ILE A 227 -2.80 -7.09 -12.62
C ILE A 227 -1.69 -7.99 -13.19
N ILE A 228 -0.43 -7.61 -13.02
CA ILE A 228 0.71 -8.42 -13.48
C ILE A 228 0.73 -9.76 -12.73
N GLY A 229 0.52 -9.74 -11.41
CA GLY A 229 0.48 -10.95 -10.59
C GLY A 229 -0.62 -11.93 -11.03
N ASP A 230 -1.83 -11.42 -11.26
CA ASP A 230 -2.97 -12.19 -11.75
C ASP A 230 -2.71 -12.75 -13.15
N ALA A 231 -2.20 -11.93 -14.07
CA ALA A 231 -1.85 -12.34 -15.43
C ALA A 231 -0.75 -13.40 -15.48
N LEU A 232 0.15 -13.45 -14.50
CA LEU A 232 1.16 -14.49 -14.35
C LEU A 232 0.61 -15.77 -13.68
N GLY A 233 -0.65 -15.78 -13.26
CA GLY A 233 -1.32 -16.93 -12.65
C GLY A 233 -0.98 -17.11 -11.17
N TYR A 234 -0.45 -16.09 -10.49
CA TYR A 234 -0.19 -16.15 -9.05
C TYR A 234 -1.47 -16.08 -8.24
N LYS A 235 -1.52 -16.86 -7.15
CA LYS A 235 -2.68 -16.93 -6.27
C LYS A 235 -2.75 -15.71 -5.35
N ALA A 236 -3.75 -14.86 -5.58
CA ALA A 236 -4.09 -13.74 -4.72
C ALA A 236 -5.16 -14.09 -3.69
N VAL A 237 -5.10 -13.51 -2.49
CA VAL A 237 -6.15 -13.58 -1.47
C VAL A 237 -6.39 -12.21 -0.86
N HIS A 238 -7.61 -11.99 -0.31
CA HIS A 238 -7.89 -10.81 0.53
C HIS A 238 -7.90 -11.23 2.00
N ILE A 239 -7.04 -10.61 2.82
CA ILE A 239 -6.92 -10.92 4.25
C ILE A 239 -7.68 -9.86 5.04
N LEU A 240 -8.49 -10.30 6.02
CA LEU A 240 -9.26 -9.44 6.93
C LEU A 240 -8.39 -8.85 8.04
N ALA A 241 -7.25 -8.29 7.67
CA ALA A 241 -6.41 -7.48 8.56
C ALA A 241 -6.76 -6.00 8.37
N HIS A 242 -6.90 -5.26 9.48
CA HIS A 242 -7.31 -3.86 9.44
C HIS A 242 -6.10 -2.93 9.43
N VAL A 243 -5.97 -2.16 8.38
CA VAL A 243 -4.85 -1.26 8.17
C VAL A 243 -5.34 0.17 8.19
N ASN A 244 -4.81 0.96 9.11
CA ASN A 244 -5.15 2.37 9.27
C ASN A 244 -4.22 3.22 8.40
N THR A 245 -4.80 4.11 7.61
CA THR A 245 -4.08 5.09 6.81
C THR A 245 -4.67 6.48 7.00
N ASN A 246 -3.86 7.50 6.76
CA ASN A 246 -4.32 8.88 6.80
C ASN A 246 -5.17 9.20 5.57
N ALA A 247 -6.31 9.86 5.79
CA ALA A 247 -7.16 10.38 4.73
C ALA A 247 -7.10 11.92 4.74
N PRO A 248 -7.07 12.58 3.56
CA PRO A 248 -7.17 14.03 3.48
C PRO A 248 -8.40 14.57 4.22
N ASP A 249 -8.22 15.61 5.02
CA ASP A 249 -9.27 16.22 5.85
C ASP A 249 -9.90 17.45 5.23
N THR A 250 -9.35 17.97 4.14
CA THR A 250 -9.88 19.11 3.38
C THR A 250 -10.24 18.72 1.96
N LEU A 251 -11.22 19.40 1.36
CA LEU A 251 -11.60 19.22 -0.05
C LEU A 251 -10.41 19.46 -1.00
N TYR A 252 -9.59 20.45 -0.69
CA TYR A 252 -8.42 20.77 -1.51
C TYR A 252 -7.34 19.66 -1.46
N SER A 253 -7.01 19.14 -0.28
CA SER A 253 -6.05 18.04 -0.14
C SER A 253 -6.58 16.74 -0.76
N TRP A 254 -7.88 16.45 -0.58
CA TRP A 254 -8.56 15.33 -1.23
C TRP A 254 -8.49 15.44 -2.77
N TRP A 255 -8.85 16.60 -3.33
CA TRP A 255 -8.80 16.84 -4.77
C TRP A 255 -7.38 16.66 -5.34
N ARG A 256 -6.37 17.22 -4.66
CA ARG A 256 -4.97 17.04 -5.06
C ARG A 256 -4.54 15.58 -5.05
N GLN A 257 -4.96 14.82 -4.05
CA GLN A 257 -4.67 13.40 -3.96
C GLN A 257 -5.31 12.62 -5.11
N ARG A 258 -6.57 12.91 -5.45
CA ARG A 258 -7.29 12.24 -6.56
C ARG A 258 -6.65 12.55 -7.91
N ILE A 259 -6.26 13.80 -8.16
CA ILE A 259 -5.49 14.15 -9.36
C ILE A 259 -4.16 13.38 -9.40
N ALA A 260 -3.48 13.25 -8.27
CA ALA A 260 -2.23 12.48 -8.22
C ALA A 260 -2.45 10.98 -8.50
N TRP A 261 -3.60 10.43 -8.15
CA TRP A 261 -3.94 9.01 -8.42
C TRP A 261 -4.43 8.75 -9.84
N SER A 262 -4.98 9.76 -10.50
CA SER A 262 -5.51 9.62 -11.87
C SER A 262 -4.45 9.76 -12.97
N GLY A 263 -3.19 9.99 -12.64
CA GLY A 263 -2.08 10.13 -13.58
C GLY A 263 -1.82 11.56 -13.99
#